data_06f6480907eb14189ebae87ee747da4b
#
_entry.id   06f6480907eb14189ebae87ee747da4b
#
_cell.length_a   1.000
_cell.length_b   1.000
_cell.length_c   1.000
_cell.angle_alpha   90.00
_cell.angle_beta   90.00
_cell.angle_gamma   90.00
#
_symmetry.space_group_name_H-M   'P 1'
#
loop_
_entity.id
_entity.type
_entity.pdbx_description
1 polymer ?
#
loop_
_entity_poly.entity_id
_entity_poly.type
_entity_poly.pdbx_seq_one_letter_code
_entity_poly.pdbx_strand_id
1 'polypeptide(L)'
;LADKKGATEFLGYTSLTSEAIVADILVEGKAVGSAKAGDEVIICVNQTPFYAESGGQVGDTGVMRWADASAVITNTTKTAGLFLHHARIDNGTLVPGQAVSLDVNGSRREALKAHHSATHLLHEALRQVLGDHVAQKGSLVTDTRLRFDFSHPKAMTNKEIAAVEAIVNDRIRMNSQVLTKIMTP
;
A
#
# COMPACT_ATOMS: atom_id res chain seq x y z
N LEU A 1 19.41 7.98 -8.09
CA LEU A 1 18.59 8.93 -7.31
C LEU A 1 18.74 8.69 -5.81
N ALA A 2 18.57 7.45 -5.32
CA ALA A 2 18.67 7.12 -3.89
C ALA A 2 20.01 7.53 -3.27
N ASP A 3 21.12 7.31 -3.97
CA ASP A 3 22.48 7.63 -3.48
C ASP A 3 22.74 9.12 -3.28
N LYS A 4 21.95 9.99 -3.89
CA LYS A 4 22.14 11.45 -3.83
C LYS A 4 21.17 12.18 -2.90
N LYS A 5 20.00 11.61 -2.57
CA LYS A 5 18.91 12.32 -1.88
C LYS A 5 18.41 11.66 -0.58
N GLY A 6 18.94 10.49 -0.23
CA GLY A 6 18.52 9.73 0.95
C GLY A 6 17.21 8.96 0.72
N ALA A 7 16.84 8.12 1.70
CA ALA A 7 15.60 7.38 1.69
C ALA A 7 14.40 8.28 2.06
N THR A 8 13.22 7.97 1.53
CA THR A 8 11.96 8.63 1.94
C THR A 8 11.55 8.14 3.34
N GLU A 9 11.26 9.07 4.26
CA GLU A 9 10.70 8.71 5.57
C GLU A 9 9.23 8.31 5.45
N PHE A 10 8.86 7.15 6.01
CA PHE A 10 7.49 6.67 5.97
C PHE A 10 6.74 6.99 7.26
N LEU A 11 5.68 7.79 7.16
CA LEU A 11 4.83 8.25 8.26
C LEU A 11 3.47 7.55 8.34
N GLY A 12 3.15 6.68 7.39
CA GLY A 12 1.82 6.13 7.18
C GLY A 12 1.34 5.10 8.21
N TYR A 13 2.15 4.76 9.22
CA TYR A 13 1.67 3.96 10.36
C TYR A 13 0.84 4.78 11.34
N THR A 14 1.09 6.08 11.43
CA THR A 14 0.48 6.96 12.43
C THR A 14 -0.37 8.08 11.84
N SER A 15 -0.18 8.40 10.55
CA SER A 15 -0.87 9.51 9.91
C SER A 15 -1.35 9.17 8.50
N LEU A 16 -2.46 9.76 8.09
CA LEU A 16 -2.96 9.75 6.70
C LEU A 16 -2.54 11.02 5.95
N THR A 17 -1.97 12.00 6.63
CA THR A 17 -1.56 13.27 6.04
C THR A 17 -0.14 13.63 6.46
N SER A 18 0.58 14.36 5.64
CA SER A 18 1.86 15.00 6.01
C SER A 18 2.16 16.17 5.08
N GLU A 19 3.00 17.09 5.57
CA GLU A 19 3.74 18.02 4.72
C GLU A 19 4.99 17.31 4.19
N ALA A 20 5.43 17.69 2.99
CA ALA A 20 6.63 17.14 2.38
C ALA A 20 7.29 18.15 1.43
N ILE A 21 8.53 17.85 1.04
CA ILE A 21 9.24 18.58 -0.01
C ILE A 21 9.45 17.66 -1.20
N VAL A 22 9.11 18.12 -2.39
CA VAL A 22 9.35 17.41 -3.65
C VAL A 22 10.85 17.28 -3.86
N ALA A 23 11.35 16.07 -3.87
CA ALA A 23 12.77 15.78 -4.11
C ALA A 23 13.09 15.70 -5.60
N ASP A 24 12.24 15.01 -6.36
CA ASP A 24 12.36 14.84 -7.82
C ASP A 24 11.01 14.60 -8.48
N ILE A 25 10.95 14.90 -9.79
CA ILE A 25 9.82 14.60 -10.67
C ILE A 25 10.37 13.83 -11.86
N LEU A 26 9.75 12.70 -12.21
CA LEU A 26 10.16 11.86 -13.33
C LEU A 26 9.01 11.76 -14.35
N VAL A 27 9.35 11.94 -15.62
CA VAL A 27 8.49 11.65 -16.78
C VAL A 27 9.19 10.60 -17.63
N GLU A 28 8.51 9.48 -17.90
CA GLU A 28 9.11 8.35 -18.64
C GLU A 28 10.48 7.90 -18.08
N GLY A 29 10.63 7.92 -16.75
CA GLY A 29 11.85 7.51 -16.04
C GLY A 29 12.99 8.54 -16.06
N LYS A 30 12.80 9.72 -16.65
CA LYS A 30 13.79 10.80 -16.70
C LYS A 30 13.40 11.92 -15.76
N ALA A 31 14.38 12.42 -14.99
CA ALA A 31 14.17 13.59 -14.13
C ALA A 31 13.89 14.84 -14.97
N VAL A 32 12.87 15.60 -14.57
CA VAL A 32 12.45 16.85 -15.20
C VAL A 32 12.45 17.99 -14.21
N GLY A 33 12.66 19.22 -14.69
CA GLY A 33 12.68 20.43 -13.85
C GLY A 33 11.29 20.94 -13.48
N SER A 34 10.23 20.49 -14.16
CA SER A 34 8.84 20.85 -13.87
C SER A 34 7.85 19.90 -14.52
N ALA A 35 6.64 19.84 -13.96
CA ALA A 35 5.48 19.17 -14.52
C ALA A 35 4.25 20.09 -14.44
N LYS A 36 3.34 19.99 -15.41
CA LYS A 36 2.15 20.85 -15.54
C LYS A 36 0.87 20.06 -15.64
N ALA A 37 -0.24 20.74 -15.53
CA ALA A 37 -1.58 20.14 -15.66
C ALA A 37 -1.69 19.21 -16.88
N GLY A 38 -2.19 18.01 -16.66
CA GLY A 38 -2.35 16.93 -17.64
C GLY A 38 -1.17 15.96 -17.72
N ASP A 39 0.00 16.31 -17.17
CA ASP A 39 1.17 15.41 -17.18
C ASP A 39 0.96 14.22 -16.23
N GLU A 40 1.34 13.02 -16.70
CA GLU A 40 1.52 11.83 -15.87
C GLU A 40 2.97 11.73 -15.44
N VAL A 41 3.19 11.67 -14.14
CA VAL A 41 4.53 11.79 -13.53
C VAL A 41 4.72 10.80 -12.39
N ILE A 42 5.97 10.58 -12.02
CA ILE A 42 6.35 9.96 -10.75
C ILE A 42 6.97 11.06 -9.88
N ILE A 43 6.43 11.25 -8.69
CA ILE A 43 6.91 12.27 -7.74
C ILE A 43 7.61 11.56 -6.59
N CYS A 44 8.84 11.98 -6.29
CA CYS A 44 9.60 11.58 -5.12
C CYS A 44 9.57 12.70 -4.09
N VAL A 45 9.36 12.36 -2.81
CA VAL A 45 9.34 13.32 -1.70
C VAL A 45 10.25 12.85 -0.57
N ASN A 46 10.63 13.75 0.34
CA ASN A 46 11.47 13.45 1.50
C ASN A 46 10.77 12.56 2.53
N GLN A 47 9.46 12.73 2.72
CA GLN A 47 8.64 11.94 3.65
C GLN A 47 7.23 11.77 3.12
N THR A 48 6.53 10.68 3.52
CA THR A 48 5.21 10.35 2.98
C THR A 48 4.36 9.52 3.93
N PRO A 49 3.02 9.76 3.98
CA PRO A 49 2.07 8.86 4.65
C PRO A 49 1.57 7.73 3.71
N PHE A 50 1.91 7.76 2.41
CA PHE A 50 1.45 6.79 1.42
C PHE A 50 2.18 5.46 1.55
N TYR A 51 1.45 4.36 1.78
CA TYR A 51 2.00 3.00 1.77
C TYR A 51 2.32 2.58 0.34
N ALA A 52 3.53 2.13 0.11
CA ALA A 52 3.96 1.61 -1.19
C ALA A 52 3.58 0.13 -1.35
N GLU A 53 3.33 -0.30 -2.58
CA GLU A 53 3.08 -1.72 -2.89
C GLU A 53 4.09 -2.62 -2.20
N SER A 54 3.60 -3.58 -1.43
CA SER A 54 4.43 -4.54 -0.72
C SER A 54 3.60 -5.73 -0.25
N GLY A 55 4.19 -6.94 -0.21
CA GLY A 55 3.56 -8.12 0.35
C GLY A 55 2.23 -8.53 -0.32
N GLY A 56 2.04 -8.18 -1.59
CA GLY A 56 0.79 -8.43 -2.32
C GLY A 56 -0.30 -7.36 -2.11
N GLN A 57 -0.09 -6.38 -1.22
CA GLN A 57 -0.98 -5.24 -1.07
C GLN A 57 -0.64 -4.16 -2.09
N VAL A 58 -1.65 -3.63 -2.77
CA VAL A 58 -1.52 -2.48 -3.68
C VAL A 58 -1.15 -1.21 -2.92
N GLY A 59 -0.49 -0.28 -3.60
CA GLY A 59 -0.10 1.01 -3.05
C GLY A 59 -1.29 1.92 -2.76
N ASP A 60 -1.08 2.89 -1.88
CA ASP A 60 -2.10 3.91 -1.59
C ASP A 60 -2.33 4.86 -2.74
N THR A 61 -3.51 5.44 -2.72
CA THR A 61 -3.94 6.54 -3.58
C THR A 61 -4.36 7.73 -2.73
N GLY A 62 -4.44 8.90 -3.34
CA GLY A 62 -4.86 10.12 -2.64
C GLY A 62 -4.55 11.37 -3.43
N VAL A 63 -4.26 12.46 -2.74
CA VAL A 63 -4.05 13.78 -3.35
C VAL A 63 -2.78 14.42 -2.78
N MET A 64 -2.06 15.11 -3.65
CA MET A 64 -0.99 16.03 -3.30
C MET A 64 -1.43 17.45 -3.65
N ARG A 65 -1.20 18.43 -2.75
CA ARG A 65 -1.60 19.82 -2.97
C ARG A 65 -0.43 20.77 -2.68
N TRP A 66 -0.38 21.87 -3.41
CA TRP A 66 0.54 22.98 -3.17
C TRP A 66 -0.08 24.28 -3.69
N ALA A 67 0.00 25.36 -2.89
CA ALA A 67 -0.71 26.61 -3.20
C ALA A 67 -2.15 26.32 -3.68
N ASP A 68 -2.54 26.79 -4.87
CA ASP A 68 -3.85 26.55 -5.48
C ASP A 68 -3.82 25.39 -6.50
N ALA A 69 -2.84 24.50 -6.42
CA ALA A 69 -2.59 23.42 -7.37
C ALA A 69 -2.68 22.04 -6.72
N SER A 70 -2.90 21.00 -7.54
CA SER A 70 -3.03 19.64 -7.07
C SER A 70 -2.63 18.57 -8.09
N ALA A 71 -2.32 17.39 -7.56
CA ALA A 71 -2.13 16.16 -8.32
C ALA A 71 -2.89 15.01 -7.65
N VAL A 72 -3.48 14.13 -8.45
CA VAL A 72 -4.04 12.86 -7.98
C VAL A 72 -2.95 11.81 -7.98
N ILE A 73 -2.70 11.20 -6.82
CA ILE A 73 -1.84 10.03 -6.67
C ILE A 73 -2.67 8.78 -6.98
N THR A 74 -2.31 8.10 -8.06
CA THR A 74 -3.04 6.91 -8.56
C THR A 74 -2.47 5.60 -8.05
N ASN A 75 -1.21 5.60 -7.64
CA ASN A 75 -0.52 4.46 -7.01
C ASN A 75 0.75 4.93 -6.29
N THR A 76 1.24 4.11 -5.38
CA THR A 76 2.54 4.31 -4.72
C THR A 76 3.34 3.03 -4.77
N THR A 77 4.57 3.11 -5.29
CA THR A 77 5.52 1.99 -5.33
C THR A 77 6.81 2.36 -4.59
N LYS A 78 7.73 1.41 -4.44
CA LYS A 78 8.97 1.63 -3.71
C LYS A 78 10.15 0.96 -4.40
N THR A 79 11.27 1.67 -4.52
CA THR A 79 12.54 1.13 -4.98
C THR A 79 13.70 1.75 -4.23
N ALA A 80 14.68 0.94 -3.80
CA ALA A 80 15.89 1.39 -3.12
C ALA A 80 15.64 2.41 -1.98
N GLY A 81 14.56 2.24 -1.20
CA GLY A 81 14.20 3.15 -0.10
C GLY A 81 13.45 4.42 -0.52
N LEU A 82 13.28 4.69 -1.81
CA LEU A 82 12.48 5.80 -2.32
C LEU A 82 11.04 5.38 -2.56
N PHE A 83 10.10 6.19 -2.09
CA PHE A 83 8.68 6.06 -2.41
C PHE A 83 8.37 6.85 -3.69
N LEU A 84 7.76 6.17 -4.65
CA LEU A 84 7.45 6.65 -5.98
C LEU A 84 5.94 6.86 -6.09
N HIS A 85 5.50 8.13 -6.06
CA HIS A 85 4.08 8.48 -6.17
C HIS A 85 3.74 8.65 -7.65
N HIS A 86 3.06 7.67 -8.22
CA HIS A 86 2.52 7.76 -9.59
C HIS A 86 1.35 8.73 -9.57
N ALA A 87 1.44 9.80 -10.31
CA ALA A 87 0.50 10.91 -10.22
C ALA A 87 0.14 11.50 -11.57
N ARG A 88 -1.06 12.09 -11.63
CA ARG A 88 -1.45 13.00 -12.70
C ARG A 88 -1.62 14.39 -12.10
N ILE A 89 -0.99 15.38 -12.70
CA ILE A 89 -1.16 16.79 -12.31
C ILE A 89 -2.54 17.25 -12.78
N ASP A 90 -3.40 17.66 -11.86
CA ASP A 90 -4.75 18.14 -12.21
C ASP A 90 -4.73 19.61 -12.62
N ASN A 91 -4.01 20.45 -11.87
CA ASN A 91 -3.85 21.87 -12.17
C ASN A 91 -2.52 22.42 -11.62
N GLY A 92 -2.10 23.54 -12.17
CA GLY A 92 -0.87 24.23 -11.79
C GLY A 92 0.41 23.63 -12.36
N THR A 93 1.54 24.00 -11.78
CA THR A 93 2.87 23.51 -12.14
C THR A 93 3.60 23.07 -10.87
N LEU A 94 4.20 21.90 -10.91
CA LEU A 94 5.02 21.33 -9.83
C LEU A 94 6.50 21.41 -10.20
N VAL A 95 7.35 21.77 -9.24
CA VAL A 95 8.81 21.82 -9.41
C VAL A 95 9.52 21.12 -8.24
N PRO A 96 10.72 20.55 -8.45
CA PRO A 96 11.55 20.07 -7.34
C PRO A 96 11.84 21.19 -6.34
N GLY A 97 11.84 20.85 -5.05
CA GLY A 97 11.97 21.81 -3.94
C GLY A 97 10.64 22.42 -3.48
N GLN A 98 9.54 22.17 -4.18
CA GLN A 98 8.20 22.64 -3.79
C GLN A 98 7.75 21.98 -2.49
N ALA A 99 7.25 22.80 -1.55
CA ALA A 99 6.52 22.31 -0.38
C ALA A 99 5.11 21.86 -0.81
N VAL A 100 4.72 20.68 -0.36
CA VAL A 100 3.42 20.03 -0.71
C VAL A 100 2.79 19.42 0.52
N SER A 101 1.45 19.37 0.55
CA SER A 101 0.69 18.56 1.49
C SER A 101 0.22 17.26 0.82
N LEU A 102 0.33 16.18 1.55
CA LEU A 102 -0.03 14.82 1.14
C LEU A 102 -1.25 14.35 1.93
N ASP A 103 -2.24 13.75 1.24
CA ASP A 103 -3.49 13.31 1.84
C ASP A 103 -3.91 11.96 1.22
N VAL A 104 -3.78 10.88 2.02
CA VAL A 104 -4.11 9.52 1.63
C VAL A 104 -5.63 9.33 1.60
N ASN A 105 -6.15 8.60 0.61
CA ASN A 105 -7.54 8.17 0.61
C ASN A 105 -7.80 7.25 1.82
N GLY A 106 -8.30 7.83 2.91
CA GLY A 106 -8.48 7.14 4.18
C GLY A 106 -9.47 5.97 4.09
N SER A 107 -10.58 6.13 3.39
CA SER A 107 -11.59 5.05 3.25
C SER A 107 -11.02 3.85 2.47
N ARG A 108 -10.24 4.09 1.41
CA ARG A 108 -9.53 3.05 0.68
C ARG A 108 -8.47 2.35 1.56
N ARG A 109 -7.70 3.11 2.34
CA ARG A 109 -6.70 2.58 3.29
C ARG A 109 -7.35 1.65 4.33
N GLU A 110 -8.49 2.02 4.91
CA GLU A 110 -9.18 1.18 5.88
C GLU A 110 -9.68 -0.13 5.25
N ALA A 111 -10.20 -0.10 4.03
CA ALA A 111 -10.58 -1.31 3.31
C ALA A 111 -9.36 -2.23 3.04
N LEU A 112 -8.23 -1.66 2.62
CA LEU A 112 -6.97 -2.40 2.43
C LEU A 112 -6.48 -3.05 3.74
N LYS A 113 -6.52 -2.33 4.86
CA LYS A 113 -6.15 -2.86 6.19
C LYS A 113 -7.05 -4.02 6.59
N ALA A 114 -8.36 -3.92 6.38
CA ALA A 114 -9.30 -5.00 6.66
C ALA A 114 -9.01 -6.25 5.82
N HIS A 115 -8.81 -6.11 4.52
CA HIS A 115 -8.49 -7.24 3.63
C HIS A 115 -7.11 -7.84 3.93
N HIS A 116 -6.11 -7.02 4.28
CA HIS A 116 -4.80 -7.51 4.68
C HIS A 116 -4.88 -8.34 5.97
N SER A 117 -5.57 -7.85 6.98
CA SER A 117 -5.81 -8.61 8.22
C SER A 117 -6.58 -9.91 7.96
N ALA A 118 -7.63 -9.85 7.12
CA ALA A 118 -8.38 -11.05 6.72
C ALA A 118 -7.52 -12.07 5.99
N THR A 119 -6.52 -11.64 5.21
CA THR A 119 -5.57 -12.54 4.54
C THR A 119 -4.77 -13.36 5.54
N HIS A 120 -4.28 -12.76 6.63
CA HIS A 120 -3.58 -13.48 7.69
C HIS A 120 -4.49 -14.44 8.45
N LEU A 121 -5.73 -14.02 8.76
CA LEU A 121 -6.72 -14.89 9.39
C LEU A 121 -7.08 -16.08 8.49
N LEU A 122 -7.22 -15.86 7.19
CA LEU A 122 -7.47 -16.90 6.20
C LEU A 122 -6.32 -17.90 6.14
N HIS A 123 -5.07 -17.45 6.11
CA HIS A 123 -3.90 -18.32 6.09
C HIS A 123 -3.86 -19.24 7.31
N GLU A 124 -4.06 -18.68 8.50
CA GLU A 124 -4.07 -19.44 9.75
C GLU A 124 -5.26 -20.42 9.79
N ALA A 125 -6.46 -20.01 9.39
CA ALA A 125 -7.63 -20.89 9.33
C ALA A 125 -7.44 -22.06 8.37
N LEU A 126 -6.84 -21.80 7.20
CA LEU A 126 -6.47 -22.86 6.24
C LEU A 126 -5.49 -23.87 6.85
N ARG A 127 -4.49 -23.43 7.60
CA ARG A 127 -3.55 -24.33 8.31
C ARG A 127 -4.24 -25.15 9.38
N GLN A 128 -5.14 -24.57 10.14
CA GLN A 128 -5.89 -25.30 11.18
C GLN A 128 -6.81 -26.37 10.59
N VAL A 129 -7.44 -26.12 9.43
CA VAL A 129 -8.38 -27.07 8.82
C VAL A 129 -7.72 -28.10 7.93
N LEU A 130 -6.70 -27.68 7.14
CA LEU A 130 -6.07 -28.53 6.12
C LEU A 130 -4.73 -29.12 6.57
N GLY A 131 -4.05 -28.49 7.53
CA GLY A 131 -2.77 -28.93 8.08
C GLY A 131 -1.60 -27.98 7.77
N ASP A 132 -0.48 -28.22 8.46
CA ASP A 132 0.73 -27.37 8.45
C ASP A 132 1.43 -27.28 7.09
N HIS A 133 1.13 -28.16 6.14
CA HIS A 133 1.68 -28.14 4.79
C HIS A 133 1.17 -26.93 3.97
N VAL A 134 0.12 -26.26 4.42
CA VAL A 134 -0.40 -25.06 3.77
C VAL A 134 0.64 -23.93 3.84
N ALA A 135 1.15 -23.55 2.69
CA ALA A 135 2.12 -22.46 2.54
C ALA A 135 1.64 -21.48 1.49
N GLN A 136 1.82 -20.20 1.76
CA GLN A 136 1.49 -19.13 0.81
C GLN A 136 2.34 -19.26 -0.46
N LYS A 137 1.70 -19.16 -1.62
CA LYS A 137 2.31 -19.12 -2.95
C LYS A 137 2.15 -17.78 -3.64
N GLY A 138 1.11 -17.03 -3.29
CA GLY A 138 0.84 -15.69 -3.78
C GLY A 138 -0.20 -15.00 -2.91
N SER A 139 -0.25 -13.68 -3.01
CA SER A 139 -1.26 -12.85 -2.35
C SER A 139 -1.57 -11.61 -3.19
N LEU A 140 -2.82 -11.21 -3.18
CA LEU A 140 -3.27 -9.91 -3.68
C LEU A 140 -4.25 -9.30 -2.69
N VAL A 141 -3.98 -8.07 -2.26
CA VAL A 141 -4.86 -7.31 -1.36
C VAL A 141 -5.19 -5.99 -2.04
N THR A 142 -6.46 -5.80 -2.34
CA THR A 142 -7.05 -4.56 -2.88
C THR A 142 -8.11 -4.03 -1.93
N ASP A 143 -8.64 -2.86 -2.20
CA ASP A 143 -9.76 -2.26 -1.44
C ASP A 143 -11.11 -2.97 -1.65
N THR A 144 -11.23 -3.83 -2.67
CA THR A 144 -12.47 -4.54 -3.01
C THR A 144 -12.40 -6.04 -2.78
N ARG A 145 -11.20 -6.62 -2.70
CA ARG A 145 -11.00 -8.07 -2.53
C ARG A 145 -9.61 -8.43 -2.05
N LEU A 146 -9.51 -9.64 -1.51
CA LEU A 146 -8.23 -10.34 -1.35
C LEU A 146 -8.20 -11.60 -2.23
N ARG A 147 -7.00 -12.04 -2.61
CA ARG A 147 -6.72 -13.35 -3.17
C ARG A 147 -5.55 -13.94 -2.40
N PHE A 148 -5.68 -15.21 -2.03
CA PHE A 148 -4.64 -15.95 -1.34
C PHE A 148 -4.40 -17.27 -2.05
N ASP A 149 -3.25 -17.42 -2.68
CA ASP A 149 -2.82 -18.62 -3.40
C ASP A 149 -1.97 -19.47 -2.45
N PHE A 150 -2.31 -20.76 -2.29
CA PHE A 150 -1.65 -21.63 -1.33
C PHE A 150 -1.43 -23.06 -1.87
N SER A 151 -0.48 -23.78 -1.26
CA SER A 151 -0.22 -25.18 -1.59
C SER A 151 -1.18 -26.10 -0.87
N HIS A 152 -1.90 -26.95 -1.66
CA HIS A 152 -2.70 -28.04 -1.14
C HIS A 152 -2.84 -29.12 -2.23
N PRO A 153 -2.72 -30.44 -1.89
CA PRO A 153 -2.62 -31.50 -2.89
C PRO A 153 -3.96 -31.84 -3.61
N LYS A 154 -5.08 -31.40 -3.09
CA LYS A 154 -6.44 -31.68 -3.62
C LYS A 154 -7.35 -30.44 -3.50
N ALA A 155 -8.45 -30.44 -4.24
CA ALA A 155 -9.49 -29.43 -4.07
C ALA A 155 -10.11 -29.51 -2.66
N MET A 156 -10.41 -28.36 -2.07
CA MET A 156 -11.12 -28.30 -0.79
C MET A 156 -12.55 -28.80 -0.94
N THR A 157 -13.01 -29.54 0.04
CA THR A 157 -14.42 -29.94 0.16
C THR A 157 -15.27 -28.78 0.68
N ASN A 158 -16.57 -28.81 0.43
CA ASN A 158 -17.51 -27.80 0.97
C ASN A 158 -17.49 -27.73 2.51
N LYS A 159 -17.22 -28.86 3.19
CA LYS A 159 -17.07 -28.88 4.66
C LYS A 159 -15.82 -28.16 5.13
N GLU A 160 -14.70 -28.35 4.45
CA GLU A 160 -13.44 -27.64 4.74
C GLU A 160 -13.59 -26.15 4.48
N ILE A 161 -14.23 -25.74 3.38
CA ILE A 161 -14.51 -24.32 3.07
C ILE A 161 -15.37 -23.72 4.19
N ALA A 162 -16.49 -24.35 4.55
CA ALA A 162 -17.36 -23.84 5.61
C ALA A 162 -16.66 -23.75 6.98
N ALA A 163 -15.76 -24.68 7.30
CA ALA A 163 -14.97 -24.64 8.54
C ALA A 163 -13.99 -23.46 8.53
N VAL A 164 -13.28 -23.20 7.40
CA VAL A 164 -12.39 -22.05 7.25
C VAL A 164 -13.16 -20.74 7.38
N GLU A 165 -14.31 -20.61 6.68
CA GLU A 165 -15.16 -19.41 6.78
C GLU A 165 -15.64 -19.17 8.21
N ALA A 166 -16.05 -20.20 8.93
CA ALA A 166 -16.49 -20.10 10.31
C ALA A 166 -15.38 -19.57 11.22
N ILE A 167 -14.16 -20.11 11.11
CA ILE A 167 -13.00 -19.65 11.89
C ILE A 167 -12.68 -18.19 11.59
N VAL A 168 -12.55 -17.81 10.31
CA VAL A 168 -12.23 -16.43 9.91
C VAL A 168 -13.27 -15.46 10.44
N ASN A 169 -14.56 -15.74 10.22
CA ASN A 169 -15.64 -14.86 10.67
C ASN A 169 -15.72 -14.76 12.21
N ASP A 170 -15.40 -15.86 12.91
CA ASP A 170 -15.34 -15.83 14.38
C ASP A 170 -14.22 -14.90 14.87
N ARG A 171 -13.02 -15.03 14.32
CA ARG A 171 -11.88 -14.16 14.64
C ARG A 171 -12.16 -12.68 14.34
N ILE A 172 -12.80 -12.38 13.20
CA ILE A 172 -13.22 -11.00 12.87
C ILE A 172 -14.20 -10.47 13.93
N ARG A 173 -15.20 -11.26 14.32
CA ARG A 173 -16.18 -10.85 15.35
C ARG A 173 -15.59 -10.64 16.74
N MET A 174 -14.53 -11.37 17.08
CA MET A 174 -13.80 -11.18 18.34
C MET A 174 -13.15 -9.80 18.46
N ASN A 175 -12.87 -9.13 17.34
CA ASN A 175 -12.29 -7.79 17.26
C ASN A 175 -11.07 -7.61 18.19
N SER A 176 -10.18 -8.59 18.21
CA SER A 176 -8.98 -8.59 19.05
C SER A 176 -7.96 -7.58 18.52
N GLN A 177 -7.21 -6.96 19.43
CA GLN A 177 -6.12 -6.06 19.05
C GLN A 177 -5.03 -6.80 18.28
N VAL A 178 -4.61 -6.23 17.13
CA VAL A 178 -3.49 -6.73 16.35
C VAL A 178 -2.19 -6.12 16.89
N LEU A 179 -1.25 -6.98 17.26
CA LEU A 179 0.08 -6.57 17.72
C LEU A 179 1.14 -7.02 16.70
N THR A 180 1.96 -6.08 16.24
CA THR A 180 3.11 -6.37 15.38
C THR A 180 4.38 -6.42 16.23
N LYS A 181 5.12 -7.53 16.12
CA LYS A 181 6.44 -7.69 16.76
C LYS A 181 7.48 -8.04 15.70
N ILE A 182 8.59 -7.30 15.72
CA ILE A 182 9.77 -7.64 14.92
C ILE A 182 10.55 -8.68 15.71
N MET A 183 10.79 -9.84 15.12
CA MET A 183 11.53 -10.94 15.72
C MET A 183 12.62 -11.40 14.76
N THR A 184 13.72 -11.90 15.30
CA THR A 184 14.71 -12.65 14.52
C THR A 184 14.13 -13.99 14.09
N PRO A 185 14.49 -14.51 12.90
CA PRO A 185 14.06 -15.82 12.43
C PRO A 185 14.47 -16.95 13.38
#